data_011dea9c67bb64e9726759b554617b43
#
_entry.id   011dea9c67bb64e9726759b554617b43
#
_cell.length_a   1.000
_cell.length_b   1.000
_cell.length_c   1.000
_cell.angle_alpha   90.00
_cell.angle_beta   90.00
_cell.angle_gamma   90.00
#
_symmetry.space_group_name_H-M   'P 1'
#
loop_
_entity.id
_entity.type
_entity.pdbx_description
1 polymer ?
#
loop_
_entity_poly.entity_id
_entity_poly.type
_entity_poly.pdbx_seq_one_letter_code
_entity_poly.pdbx_strand_id
1 'polypeptide(L)'
;KYPLPKLDMIAIPDFAAGAMENWGAITFRETILLYDPKTSSTRTKQFIAEVISHEIAHQWFGNLVTMKWWNDLWLNESFATFMATKIVDKFYPEWDLWDQFLEDAMNTAMSLDALKTSHPIDVKVNHPSEIREIFDSISYDKGGCVLRMLEHFVTDKNFQKGLQKYLKKHAYSNAEGHDLWKSIGAVAKKPIDKMMDSWINQVGFPIVSVNRKGSQISLKQTRYLLEETKSSKKGIWKIPLIIDEGDVTTSHIMDKKSQSLKLKNKERNFIINSGRTGFYRMDYDSETLDNLSLLIDEKVLNYVDRWSIQNDYYSQCVTGKKKLQDYLDFTNAYFDEDNYISSLNLAQHLYSLYSLTHKEKFSDEIKQYAFNFLRTIYDRLGWDAKKNEPHTNALLRSFAISGLGKLGDEEILKESKKRFDKFLKNQNSLSADLQETVFVLVAWSGNESTYKKFMSLYKKAKSQEQKLRFLAALCSFQQKNLLLKTLEFTLGPDVRSQNIQMPIMRIAVNLYGKEFLWGWLKKNWKKIVKKAGIGNPLLNRVVASIGQVVDAKQEKEIRKFFKANPLRGTEMTLEQTMERVRVSSKFLNSIKKEFS
;
A
#
# COMPACT_ATOMS: atom_id res chain seq x y z
N LYS A 1 -11.92 23.40 18.60
CA LYS A 1 -13.35 23.14 18.83
C LYS A 1 -14.03 22.98 17.49
N TYR A 2 -14.88 21.97 17.34
CA TYR A 2 -15.69 21.78 16.14
C TYR A 2 -16.65 22.97 15.95
N PRO A 3 -16.73 23.58 14.76
CA PRO A 3 -17.42 24.85 14.58
C PRO A 3 -18.93 24.74 14.46
N LEU A 4 -19.48 23.55 14.13
CA LEU A 4 -20.92 23.36 13.97
C LEU A 4 -21.56 22.75 15.23
N PRO A 5 -22.90 22.87 15.41
CA PRO A 5 -23.59 22.37 16.59
C PRO A 5 -23.72 20.85 16.64
N LYS A 6 -23.70 20.18 15.48
CA LYS A 6 -23.80 18.73 15.35
C LYS A 6 -23.00 18.19 14.14
N LEU A 7 -22.75 16.90 14.13
CA LEU A 7 -22.14 16.15 13.03
C LEU A 7 -22.96 14.87 12.81
N ASP A 8 -23.56 14.74 11.64
CA ASP A 8 -24.26 13.52 11.24
C ASP A 8 -23.34 12.61 10.43
N MET A 9 -23.45 11.29 10.62
CA MET A 9 -22.77 10.25 9.85
C MET A 9 -23.81 9.41 9.13
N ILE A 10 -23.77 9.37 7.80
CA ILE A 10 -24.83 8.82 6.96
C ILE A 10 -24.29 7.66 6.13
N ALA A 11 -24.82 6.44 6.36
CA ALA A 11 -24.49 5.26 5.56
C ALA A 11 -25.26 5.25 4.25
N ILE A 12 -24.56 5.23 3.11
CA ILE A 12 -25.14 5.21 1.76
C ILE A 12 -25.01 3.80 1.17
N PRO A 13 -26.11 3.17 0.74
CA PRO A 13 -26.11 1.79 0.23
C PRO A 13 -25.29 1.56 -1.03
N ASP A 14 -25.29 2.51 -1.99
CA ASP A 14 -24.48 2.44 -3.22
C ASP A 14 -23.74 3.76 -3.41
N PHE A 15 -22.49 3.80 -2.96
CA PHE A 15 -21.64 4.98 -2.92
C PHE A 15 -20.27 4.66 -3.56
N ALA A 16 -19.91 5.35 -4.63
CA ALA A 16 -18.71 5.05 -5.41
C ALA A 16 -17.42 5.37 -4.64
N ALA A 17 -17.40 6.48 -3.88
CA ALA A 17 -16.30 6.82 -2.98
C ALA A 17 -16.33 5.96 -1.71
N GLY A 18 -15.31 6.07 -0.88
CA GLY A 18 -15.28 5.52 0.48
C GLY A 18 -16.18 6.31 1.40
N ALA A 19 -15.89 7.61 1.50
CA ALA A 19 -16.68 8.58 2.23
C ALA A 19 -16.58 9.96 1.58
N MET A 20 -17.23 10.98 2.18
CA MET A 20 -17.20 12.39 1.74
C MET A 20 -17.47 13.29 2.94
N GLU A 21 -16.60 14.22 3.16
CA GLU A 21 -16.49 15.09 4.32
C GLU A 21 -17.52 16.22 4.38
N ASN A 22 -18.67 16.11 3.75
CA ASN A 22 -19.69 17.18 3.74
C ASN A 22 -19.85 17.81 5.13
N TRP A 23 -19.70 19.13 5.23
CA TRP A 23 -19.62 19.83 6.50
C TRP A 23 -20.90 19.66 7.32
N GLY A 24 -20.81 19.00 8.45
CA GLY A 24 -21.93 18.67 9.34
C GLY A 24 -22.72 17.41 8.98
N ALA A 25 -22.49 16.80 7.80
CA ALA A 25 -23.24 15.63 7.32
C ALA A 25 -22.35 14.70 6.48
N ILE A 26 -21.40 14.04 7.12
CA ILE A 26 -20.45 13.14 6.47
C ILE A 26 -21.20 11.93 5.92
N THR A 27 -20.98 11.62 4.63
CA THR A 27 -21.56 10.45 3.98
C THR A 27 -20.52 9.35 3.82
N PHE A 28 -20.92 8.11 4.07
CA PHE A 28 -20.05 6.94 4.02
C PHE A 28 -20.67 5.83 3.17
N ARG A 29 -19.84 5.06 2.50
CA ARG A 29 -20.25 3.74 2.03
C ARG A 29 -20.61 2.89 3.24
N GLU A 30 -21.75 2.18 3.20
CA GLU A 30 -22.24 1.41 4.35
C GLU A 30 -21.22 0.44 4.95
N THR A 31 -20.36 -0.18 4.13
CA THR A 31 -19.31 -1.12 4.58
C THR A 31 -18.12 -0.45 5.28
N ILE A 32 -18.10 0.88 5.31
CA ILE A 32 -17.04 1.69 5.90
C ILE A 32 -17.56 2.49 7.11
N LEU A 33 -18.82 2.31 7.48
CA LEU A 33 -19.41 2.92 8.68
C LEU A 33 -20.07 1.88 9.59
N LEU A 34 -20.78 0.89 8.99
CA LEU A 34 -21.55 -0.06 9.76
C LEU A 34 -20.68 -1.21 10.26
N TYR A 35 -20.62 -1.36 11.58
CA TYR A 35 -19.85 -2.36 12.28
C TYR A 35 -20.77 -3.29 13.09
N ASP A 36 -20.57 -4.60 12.93
CA ASP A 36 -21.22 -5.62 13.77
C ASP A 36 -20.13 -6.35 14.59
N PRO A 37 -20.13 -6.24 15.93
CA PRO A 37 -19.13 -6.86 16.80
C PRO A 37 -18.98 -8.37 16.64
N LYS A 38 -20.02 -9.05 16.14
CA LYS A 38 -20.05 -10.51 16.00
C LYS A 38 -19.53 -10.99 14.63
N THR A 39 -19.69 -10.18 13.60
CA THR A 39 -19.45 -10.61 12.22
C THR A 39 -18.42 -9.77 11.48
N SER A 40 -18.10 -8.56 11.94
CA SER A 40 -17.04 -7.74 11.33
C SER A 40 -15.66 -8.17 11.81
N SER A 41 -14.70 -8.20 10.88
CA SER A 41 -13.31 -8.56 11.19
C SER A 41 -12.57 -7.44 11.89
N THR A 42 -11.46 -7.79 12.52
CA THR A 42 -10.45 -6.87 13.08
C THR A 42 -10.05 -5.80 12.05
N ARG A 43 -9.74 -6.21 10.83
CA ARG A 43 -9.42 -5.30 9.72
C ARG A 43 -10.58 -4.36 9.37
N THR A 44 -11.82 -4.85 9.35
CA THR A 44 -13.00 -4.01 9.08
C THR A 44 -13.17 -2.96 10.17
N LYS A 45 -13.04 -3.35 11.46
CA LYS A 45 -13.11 -2.43 12.59
C LYS A 45 -12.07 -1.32 12.49
N GLN A 46 -10.82 -1.70 12.22
CA GLN A 46 -9.71 -0.76 12.07
C GLN A 46 -9.97 0.22 10.92
N PHE A 47 -10.31 -0.29 9.74
CA PHE A 47 -10.56 0.53 8.55
C PHE A 47 -11.72 1.52 8.74
N ILE A 48 -12.79 1.13 9.43
CA ILE A 48 -13.89 2.03 9.82
C ILE A 48 -13.36 3.16 10.71
N ALA A 49 -12.55 2.86 11.73
CA ALA A 49 -12.00 3.87 12.63
C ALA A 49 -11.09 4.86 11.87
N GLU A 50 -10.25 4.37 10.97
CA GLU A 50 -9.36 5.18 10.14
C GLU A 50 -10.15 6.10 9.21
N VAL A 51 -11.16 5.59 8.48
CA VAL A 51 -11.94 6.42 7.56
C VAL A 51 -12.80 7.44 8.32
N ILE A 52 -13.43 7.08 9.43
CA ILE A 52 -14.16 8.04 10.26
C ILE A 52 -13.22 9.16 10.74
N SER A 53 -12.02 8.82 11.19
CA SER A 53 -11.03 9.81 11.64
C SER A 53 -10.52 10.69 10.51
N HIS A 54 -10.38 10.15 9.29
CA HIS A 54 -10.04 10.88 8.07
C HIS A 54 -11.11 11.92 7.75
N GLU A 55 -12.37 11.54 7.68
CA GLU A 55 -13.47 12.45 7.39
C GLU A 55 -13.68 13.52 8.49
N ILE A 56 -13.43 13.16 9.75
CA ILE A 56 -13.45 14.13 10.85
C ILE A 56 -12.29 15.12 10.73
N ALA A 57 -11.10 14.68 10.34
CA ALA A 57 -9.94 15.58 10.16
C ALA A 57 -10.21 16.63 9.06
N HIS A 58 -10.92 16.27 8.00
CA HIS A 58 -11.36 17.19 6.95
C HIS A 58 -12.21 18.33 7.47
N GLN A 59 -12.89 18.20 8.61
CA GLN A 59 -13.70 19.28 9.17
C GLN A 59 -12.83 20.53 9.50
N TRP A 60 -11.52 20.36 9.68
CA TRP A 60 -10.55 21.43 9.82
C TRP A 60 -9.69 21.62 8.56
N PHE A 61 -9.19 20.52 7.99
CA PHE A 61 -8.29 20.50 6.81
C PHE A 61 -9.11 20.14 5.56
N GLY A 62 -9.69 21.16 4.94
CA GLY A 62 -10.59 21.07 3.80
C GLY A 62 -11.85 21.91 3.98
N ASN A 63 -12.48 21.85 5.15
CA ASN A 63 -13.73 22.56 5.43
C ASN A 63 -13.51 23.90 6.14
N LEU A 64 -12.97 23.93 7.36
CA LEU A 64 -12.70 25.18 8.07
C LEU A 64 -11.67 26.04 7.34
N VAL A 65 -10.60 25.42 6.85
CA VAL A 65 -9.59 26.02 5.96
C VAL A 65 -9.60 25.22 4.67
N THR A 66 -9.98 25.83 3.56
CA THR A 66 -10.11 25.19 2.26
C THR A 66 -8.89 25.52 1.40
N MET A 67 -8.39 24.59 0.63
CA MET A 67 -7.35 24.88 -0.37
C MET A 67 -7.81 25.98 -1.32
N LYS A 68 -6.90 26.82 -1.79
CA LYS A 68 -7.21 27.92 -2.70
C LYS A 68 -7.53 27.40 -4.11
N TRP A 69 -6.86 26.35 -4.54
CA TRP A 69 -7.08 25.68 -5.80
C TRP A 69 -6.72 24.19 -5.71
N TRP A 70 -7.11 23.41 -6.67
CA TRP A 70 -6.94 21.97 -6.73
C TRP A 70 -5.48 21.49 -6.73
N ASN A 71 -4.51 22.33 -7.11
CA ASN A 71 -3.10 21.98 -7.01
C ASN A 71 -2.67 21.69 -5.55
N ASP A 72 -3.34 22.30 -4.58
CA ASP A 72 -3.15 22.09 -3.16
C ASP A 72 -4.11 21.04 -2.55
N LEU A 73 -4.65 20.09 -3.35
CA LEU A 73 -5.52 19.00 -2.87
C LEU A 73 -4.92 18.25 -1.69
N TRP A 74 -3.62 18.13 -1.65
CA TRP A 74 -2.87 17.50 -0.58
C TRP A 74 -3.04 18.18 0.79
N LEU A 75 -3.34 19.48 0.84
CA LEU A 75 -3.66 20.19 2.10
C LEU A 75 -4.91 19.62 2.77
N ASN A 76 -5.82 19.02 2.01
CA ASN A 76 -6.97 18.32 2.52
C ASN A 76 -6.61 16.84 2.76
N GLU A 77 -6.26 16.10 1.72
CA GLU A 77 -6.16 14.64 1.71
C GLU A 77 -4.96 14.10 2.49
N SER A 78 -3.78 14.71 2.32
CA SER A 78 -2.59 14.29 3.07
C SER A 78 -2.74 14.53 4.56
N PHE A 79 -3.37 15.67 4.94
CA PHE A 79 -3.64 15.95 6.35
C PHE A 79 -4.67 15.00 6.94
N ALA A 80 -5.74 14.72 6.22
CA ALA A 80 -6.75 13.79 6.70
C ALA A 80 -6.15 12.38 6.88
N THR A 81 -5.33 11.91 5.94
CA THR A 81 -4.62 10.63 6.04
C THR A 81 -3.65 10.60 7.23
N PHE A 82 -2.80 11.61 7.37
CA PHE A 82 -1.84 11.72 8.47
C PHE A 82 -2.54 11.80 9.84
N MET A 83 -3.59 12.62 9.96
CA MET A 83 -4.33 12.81 11.20
C MET A 83 -5.16 11.59 11.57
N ALA A 84 -5.72 10.87 10.59
CA ALA A 84 -6.44 9.62 10.82
C ALA A 84 -5.53 8.61 11.51
N THR A 85 -4.36 8.34 10.94
CA THR A 85 -3.36 7.45 11.55
C THR A 85 -2.99 7.91 12.96
N LYS A 86 -2.63 9.19 13.12
CA LYS A 86 -2.20 9.76 14.41
C LYS A 86 -3.26 9.69 15.50
N ILE A 87 -4.52 9.91 15.14
CA ILE A 87 -5.65 9.90 16.08
C ILE A 87 -6.00 8.46 16.47
N VAL A 88 -6.14 7.58 15.49
CA VAL A 88 -6.52 6.19 15.78
C VAL A 88 -5.41 5.47 16.56
N ASP A 89 -4.13 5.68 16.22
CA ASP A 89 -3.00 5.15 16.97
C ASP A 89 -2.98 5.62 18.45
N LYS A 90 -3.37 6.88 18.69
CA LYS A 90 -3.50 7.40 20.05
C LYS A 90 -4.63 6.74 20.86
N PHE A 91 -5.75 6.39 20.21
CA PHE A 91 -6.90 5.74 20.88
C PHE A 91 -6.75 4.22 20.99
N TYR A 92 -6.02 3.61 20.06
CA TYR A 92 -5.78 2.18 19.95
C TYR A 92 -4.30 1.90 19.70
N PRO A 93 -3.40 2.23 20.65
CA PRO A 93 -1.95 2.08 20.45
C PRO A 93 -1.56 0.62 20.20
N GLU A 94 -2.35 -0.34 20.67
CA GLU A 94 -2.15 -1.78 20.43
C GLU A 94 -2.43 -2.22 18.99
N TRP A 95 -2.87 -1.31 18.11
CA TRP A 95 -3.07 -1.62 16.69
C TRP A 95 -1.83 -1.35 15.84
N ASP A 96 -0.81 -0.69 16.37
CA ASP A 96 0.44 -0.37 15.68
C ASP A 96 0.21 0.32 14.32
N LEU A 97 -0.63 1.36 14.29
CA LEU A 97 -1.05 1.98 13.02
C LEU A 97 0.08 2.70 12.30
N TRP A 98 1.07 3.22 13.00
CA TRP A 98 2.23 3.81 12.33
C TRP A 98 3.06 2.78 11.59
N ASP A 99 3.13 1.54 12.06
CA ASP A 99 3.78 0.45 11.34
C ASP A 99 2.98 0.08 10.08
N GLN A 100 1.66 -0.02 10.22
CA GLN A 100 0.78 -0.27 9.09
C GLN A 100 0.82 0.87 8.06
N PHE A 101 0.95 2.13 8.50
CA PHE A 101 1.14 3.29 7.64
C PHE A 101 2.44 3.19 6.80
N LEU A 102 3.52 2.66 7.37
CA LEU A 102 4.75 2.40 6.62
C LEU A 102 4.54 1.33 5.55
N GLU A 103 3.85 0.26 5.88
CA GLU A 103 3.60 -0.84 4.95
C GLU A 103 2.57 -0.48 3.86
N ASP A 104 1.44 0.09 4.24
CA ASP A 104 0.34 0.37 3.33
C ASP A 104 0.55 1.70 2.58
N ALA A 105 0.66 2.83 3.30
CA ALA A 105 0.72 4.16 2.71
C ALA A 105 2.09 4.47 2.09
N MET A 106 3.19 4.29 2.84
CA MET A 106 4.53 4.65 2.34
C MET A 106 4.95 3.77 1.17
N ASN A 107 4.76 2.45 1.24
CA ASN A 107 5.09 1.55 0.14
C ASN A 107 4.25 1.82 -1.11
N THR A 108 2.96 2.09 -0.95
CA THR A 108 2.07 2.42 -2.07
C THR A 108 2.49 3.73 -2.73
N ALA A 109 2.76 4.78 -1.94
CA ALA A 109 3.26 6.05 -2.45
C ALA A 109 4.62 5.90 -3.16
N MET A 110 5.58 5.19 -2.55
CA MET A 110 6.89 4.95 -3.17
C MET A 110 6.78 4.15 -4.46
N SER A 111 5.87 3.17 -4.52
CA SER A 111 5.64 2.36 -5.73
C SER A 111 5.08 3.20 -6.89
N LEU A 112 4.23 4.19 -6.61
CA LEU A 112 3.71 5.10 -7.62
C LEU A 112 4.73 6.17 -8.01
N ASP A 113 5.39 6.77 -7.02
CA ASP A 113 6.31 7.89 -7.21
C ASP A 113 7.67 7.46 -7.83
N ALA A 114 7.95 6.16 -7.83
CA ALA A 114 9.07 5.57 -8.55
C ALA A 114 8.85 5.46 -10.07
N LEU A 115 7.67 5.78 -10.58
CA LEU A 115 7.37 5.82 -12.02
C LEU A 115 7.84 7.14 -12.64
N LYS A 116 8.17 7.11 -13.92
CA LYS A 116 8.40 8.34 -14.72
C LYS A 116 7.12 9.16 -14.89
N THR A 117 6.01 8.44 -14.94
CA THR A 117 4.64 8.96 -15.10
C THR A 117 4.01 9.42 -13.79
N SER A 118 4.77 9.53 -12.69
CA SER A 118 4.35 10.17 -11.45
C SER A 118 4.23 11.69 -11.62
N HIS A 119 3.61 12.34 -10.63
CA HIS A 119 3.48 13.79 -10.55
C HIS A 119 3.99 14.34 -9.20
N PRO A 120 4.27 15.65 -9.07
CA PRO A 120 4.60 16.25 -7.78
C PRO A 120 3.36 16.29 -6.88
N ILE A 121 3.56 16.50 -5.57
CA ILE A 121 2.44 16.67 -4.63
C ILE A 121 1.64 17.93 -5.00
N ASP A 122 2.32 19.06 -5.20
CA ASP A 122 1.74 20.28 -5.77
C ASP A 122 1.73 20.14 -7.30
N VAL A 123 0.63 19.66 -7.84
CA VAL A 123 0.47 19.40 -9.28
C VAL A 123 -0.43 20.44 -9.92
N LYS A 124 0.05 21.09 -10.96
CA LYS A 124 -0.74 22.09 -11.67
C LYS A 124 -1.99 21.47 -12.31
N VAL A 125 -3.16 21.99 -11.95
CA VAL A 125 -4.46 21.59 -12.46
C VAL A 125 -5.02 22.71 -13.34
N ASN A 126 -5.16 22.45 -14.64
CA ASN A 126 -5.66 23.42 -15.60
C ASN A 126 -7.10 23.16 -16.04
N HIS A 127 -7.58 21.92 -15.89
CA HIS A 127 -8.90 21.51 -16.35
C HIS A 127 -9.60 20.56 -15.35
N PRO A 128 -10.94 20.67 -15.15
CA PRO A 128 -11.67 19.82 -14.20
C PRO A 128 -11.52 18.30 -14.42
N SER A 129 -11.27 17.86 -15.66
CA SER A 129 -11.06 16.43 -15.94
C SER A 129 -9.77 15.88 -15.32
N GLU A 130 -8.76 16.72 -15.07
CA GLU A 130 -7.47 16.36 -14.46
C GLU A 130 -7.60 16.12 -12.94
N ILE A 131 -8.59 16.74 -12.29
CA ILE A 131 -8.80 16.65 -10.84
C ILE A 131 -8.90 15.19 -10.38
N ARG A 132 -9.61 14.34 -11.13
CA ARG A 132 -9.81 12.94 -10.74
C ARG A 132 -8.54 12.09 -10.76
N GLU A 133 -7.58 12.46 -11.58
CA GLU A 133 -6.32 11.72 -11.72
C GLU A 133 -5.35 11.99 -10.58
N ILE A 134 -5.54 13.11 -9.86
CA ILE A 134 -4.70 13.48 -8.72
C ILE A 134 -5.25 12.99 -7.37
N PHE A 135 -6.44 12.36 -7.34
CA PHE A 135 -6.94 11.63 -6.17
C PHE A 135 -6.25 10.26 -6.09
N ASP A 136 -4.97 10.26 -5.85
CA ASP A 136 -4.11 9.08 -5.84
C ASP A 136 -3.14 9.06 -4.65
N SER A 137 -2.30 8.04 -4.57
CA SER A 137 -1.34 7.86 -3.47
C SER A 137 -0.26 8.96 -3.38
N ILE A 138 -0.12 9.84 -4.36
CA ILE A 138 0.77 11.02 -4.22
C ILE A 138 0.09 12.06 -3.35
N SER A 139 -1.17 12.39 -3.63
CA SER A 139 -1.92 13.40 -2.88
C SER A 139 -2.34 12.93 -1.49
N TYR A 140 -2.54 11.63 -1.28
CA TYR A 140 -2.92 11.02 0.01
C TYR A 140 -1.70 10.59 0.82
N ASP A 141 -0.98 9.60 0.31
CA ASP A 141 -0.01 8.82 1.06
C ASP A 141 1.38 9.49 1.08
N LYS A 142 1.91 9.91 -0.08
CA LYS A 142 3.20 10.63 -0.12
C LYS A 142 3.13 11.91 0.69
N GLY A 143 2.06 12.70 0.54
CA GLY A 143 1.87 13.91 1.31
C GLY A 143 1.78 13.61 2.82
N GLY A 144 1.05 12.56 3.22
CA GLY A 144 1.00 12.10 4.62
C GLY A 144 2.38 11.70 5.16
N CYS A 145 3.19 10.96 4.36
CA CYS A 145 4.57 10.63 4.72
C CYS A 145 5.47 11.86 4.87
N VAL A 146 5.31 12.84 3.99
CA VAL A 146 6.08 14.11 4.04
C VAL A 146 5.68 14.94 5.26
N LEU A 147 4.41 14.94 5.66
CA LEU A 147 3.94 15.56 6.91
C LEU A 147 4.52 14.86 8.13
N ARG A 148 4.56 13.51 8.16
CA ARG A 148 5.21 12.73 9.22
C ARG A 148 6.70 13.05 9.31
N MET A 149 7.41 13.11 8.18
CA MET A 149 8.82 13.51 8.12
C MET A 149 9.03 14.93 8.67
N LEU A 150 8.17 15.89 8.32
CA LEU A 150 8.22 17.26 8.82
C LEU A 150 7.97 17.33 10.32
N GLU A 151 6.97 16.61 10.83
CA GLU A 151 6.69 16.55 12.27
C GLU A 151 7.90 16.07 13.07
N HIS A 152 8.53 14.98 12.65
CA HIS A 152 9.78 14.51 13.28
C HIS A 152 10.89 15.54 13.23
N PHE A 153 11.04 16.24 12.10
CA PHE A 153 12.08 17.26 11.94
C PHE A 153 11.89 18.50 12.83
N VAL A 154 10.64 18.94 13.05
CA VAL A 154 10.33 20.14 13.85
C VAL A 154 9.91 19.83 15.28
N THR A 155 9.70 18.60 15.63
CA THR A 155 9.08 18.01 16.82
C THR A 155 7.55 18.15 16.86
N ASP A 156 6.88 17.16 17.46
CA ASP A 156 5.42 17.11 17.61
C ASP A 156 4.82 18.38 18.20
N LYS A 157 5.42 18.90 19.27
CA LYS A 157 4.96 20.13 19.95
C LYS A 157 5.02 21.37 19.04
N ASN A 158 6.09 21.53 18.25
CA ASN A 158 6.22 22.67 17.34
C ASN A 158 5.28 22.50 16.13
N PHE A 159 5.13 21.28 15.63
CA PHE A 159 4.19 20.96 14.57
C PHE A 159 2.76 21.30 14.99
N GLN A 160 2.31 20.80 16.15
CA GLN A 160 0.99 21.09 16.69
C GLN A 160 0.72 22.61 16.84
N LYS A 161 1.67 23.36 17.42
CA LYS A 161 1.53 24.82 17.57
C LYS A 161 1.50 25.52 16.21
N GLY A 162 2.28 25.04 15.24
CA GLY A 162 2.27 25.55 13.87
C GLY A 162 0.92 25.35 13.20
N LEU A 163 0.32 24.15 13.33
CA LEU A 163 -1.02 23.87 12.84
C LEU A 163 -2.09 24.73 13.52
N GLN A 164 -2.03 24.91 14.84
CA GLN A 164 -2.96 25.80 15.55
C GLN A 164 -2.89 27.24 15.02
N LYS A 165 -1.68 27.75 14.76
CA LYS A 165 -1.47 29.08 14.17
C LYS A 165 -2.05 29.17 12.77
N TYR A 166 -1.81 28.17 11.92
CA TYR A 166 -2.34 28.06 10.55
C TYR A 166 -3.86 28.07 10.54
N LEU A 167 -4.50 27.14 11.27
CA LEU A 167 -5.95 27.03 11.34
C LEU A 167 -6.63 28.28 11.90
N LYS A 168 -6.03 28.92 12.94
CA LYS A 168 -6.57 30.17 13.50
C LYS A 168 -6.51 31.32 12.50
N LYS A 169 -5.42 31.41 11.73
CA LYS A 169 -5.20 32.51 10.78
C LYS A 169 -6.11 32.42 9.56
N HIS A 170 -6.35 31.19 9.07
CA HIS A 170 -7.05 30.94 7.81
C HIS A 170 -8.48 30.37 8.01
N ALA A 171 -9.01 30.38 9.25
CA ALA A 171 -10.36 29.90 9.55
C ALA A 171 -11.42 30.60 8.67
N TYR A 172 -12.32 29.82 8.08
CA TYR A 172 -13.38 30.27 7.15
C TYR A 172 -12.84 30.95 5.87
N SER A 173 -11.63 30.59 5.46
CA SER A 173 -10.96 31.16 4.30
C SER A 173 -10.16 30.10 3.54
N ASN A 174 -9.43 30.54 2.52
CA ASN A 174 -8.58 29.70 1.69
C ASN A 174 -7.11 29.83 2.10
N ALA A 175 -6.33 28.78 1.83
CA ALA A 175 -4.89 28.78 2.04
C ALA A 175 -4.17 28.00 0.92
N GLU A 176 -2.89 28.30 0.77
CA GLU A 176 -1.93 27.60 -0.09
C GLU A 176 -0.89 26.87 0.78
N GLY A 177 -0.16 25.91 0.21
CA GLY A 177 0.89 25.18 0.93
C GLY A 177 1.92 26.06 1.62
N HIS A 178 2.29 27.18 0.98
CA HIS A 178 3.22 28.16 1.56
C HIS A 178 2.73 28.76 2.89
N ASP A 179 1.43 29.01 3.06
CA ASP A 179 0.85 29.54 4.30
C ASP A 179 1.05 28.58 5.47
N LEU A 180 0.95 27.29 5.21
CA LEU A 180 1.20 26.24 6.19
C LEU A 180 2.66 26.23 6.61
N TRP A 181 3.58 26.20 5.62
CA TRP A 181 5.03 26.17 5.90
C TRP A 181 5.48 27.41 6.68
N LYS A 182 4.97 28.57 6.32
CA LYS A 182 5.23 29.82 7.05
C LYS A 182 4.75 29.76 8.51
N SER A 183 3.60 29.15 8.74
CA SER A 183 3.05 29.02 10.10
C SER A 183 3.87 28.08 10.97
N ILE A 184 4.27 26.91 10.44
CA ILE A 184 5.11 25.93 11.13
C ILE A 184 6.54 26.47 11.31
N GLY A 185 7.13 27.05 10.28
CA GLY A 185 8.49 27.62 10.31
C GLY A 185 8.65 28.73 11.34
N ALA A 186 7.64 29.59 11.47
CA ALA A 186 7.66 30.66 12.48
C ALA A 186 7.67 30.13 13.92
N VAL A 187 7.01 28.99 14.17
CA VAL A 187 7.00 28.35 15.51
C VAL A 187 8.29 27.56 15.73
N ALA A 188 8.71 26.78 14.75
CA ALA A 188 9.91 25.94 14.84
C ALA A 188 11.23 26.74 14.76
N LYS A 189 11.17 27.99 14.31
CA LYS A 189 12.35 28.86 14.03
C LYS A 189 13.33 28.19 13.04
N LYS A 190 12.78 27.52 12.03
CA LYS A 190 13.53 26.80 10.99
C LYS A 190 13.05 27.21 9.60
N PRO A 191 13.92 27.19 8.57
CA PRO A 191 13.55 27.55 7.18
C PRO A 191 12.80 26.40 6.49
N ILE A 192 11.57 26.12 6.94
CA ILE A 192 10.75 25.00 6.49
C ILE A 192 10.38 25.13 5.02
N ASP A 193 10.04 26.33 4.54
CA ASP A 193 9.64 26.57 3.14
C ASP A 193 10.62 25.94 2.15
N LYS A 194 11.91 26.28 2.28
CA LYS A 194 12.96 25.77 1.36
C LYS A 194 13.14 24.25 1.42
N MET A 195 12.84 23.62 2.55
CA MET A 195 12.89 22.18 2.66
C MET A 195 11.68 21.57 1.98
N MET A 196 10.49 22.06 2.30
CA MET A 196 9.24 21.51 1.80
C MET A 196 9.07 21.70 0.30
N ASP A 197 9.50 22.84 -0.27
CA ASP A 197 9.52 23.06 -1.72
C ASP A 197 10.24 21.94 -2.48
N SER A 198 11.30 21.38 -1.89
CA SER A 198 12.02 20.28 -2.50
C SER A 198 11.25 18.95 -2.50
N TRP A 199 10.24 18.81 -1.65
CA TRP A 199 9.42 17.60 -1.52
C TRP A 199 8.09 17.69 -2.26
N ILE A 200 7.45 18.86 -2.25
CA ILE A 200 6.10 19.02 -2.84
C ILE A 200 6.13 19.41 -4.32
N ASN A 201 7.17 20.15 -4.77
CA ASN A 201 7.25 20.64 -6.16
C ASN A 201 8.06 19.75 -7.09
N GLN A 202 8.65 18.65 -6.59
CA GLN A 202 9.44 17.71 -7.40
C GLN A 202 8.76 16.35 -7.50
N VAL A 203 8.79 15.79 -8.71
CA VAL A 203 8.35 14.40 -8.98
C VAL A 203 9.37 13.42 -8.44
N GLY A 204 8.91 12.38 -7.76
CA GLY A 204 9.77 11.32 -7.26
C GLY A 204 10.32 11.59 -5.88
N PHE A 205 11.20 10.70 -5.46
CA PHE A 205 11.89 10.74 -4.17
C PHE A 205 13.32 10.22 -4.32
N PRO A 206 14.21 10.50 -3.35
CA PRO A 206 15.61 10.08 -3.47
C PRO A 206 15.84 8.66 -2.94
N ILE A 207 16.86 8.02 -3.53
CA ILE A 207 17.64 6.96 -2.89
C ILE A 207 18.99 7.53 -2.51
N VAL A 208 19.42 7.28 -1.28
CA VAL A 208 20.71 7.74 -0.75
C VAL A 208 21.65 6.55 -0.69
N SER A 209 22.66 6.56 -1.57
CA SER A 209 23.74 5.56 -1.55
C SER A 209 24.79 5.96 -0.51
N VAL A 210 25.26 4.97 0.23
CA VAL A 210 26.26 5.11 1.29
C VAL A 210 27.49 4.32 0.92
N ASN A 211 28.67 4.93 1.12
CA ASN A 211 29.95 4.24 1.08
C ASN A 211 30.74 4.59 2.32
N ARG A 212 31.12 3.57 3.11
CA ARG A 212 31.85 3.72 4.37
C ARG A 212 33.35 3.53 4.16
N LYS A 213 34.16 4.38 4.81
CA LYS A 213 35.60 4.22 4.96
C LYS A 213 35.99 4.59 6.39
N GLY A 214 36.13 3.58 7.25
CA GLY A 214 36.36 3.78 8.68
C GLY A 214 35.24 4.57 9.35
N SER A 215 35.54 5.71 9.95
CA SER A 215 34.52 6.61 10.53
C SER A 215 33.88 7.58 9.52
N GLN A 216 34.36 7.64 8.30
CA GLN A 216 33.81 8.53 7.28
C GLN A 216 32.80 7.80 6.41
N ILE A 217 31.62 8.43 6.22
CA ILE A 217 30.61 7.99 5.26
C ILE A 217 30.45 9.02 4.16
N SER A 218 30.41 8.55 2.93
CA SER A 218 30.13 9.35 1.74
C SER A 218 28.72 9.04 1.26
N LEU A 219 27.86 10.07 1.23
CA LEU A 219 26.47 9.98 0.86
C LEU A 219 26.25 10.59 -0.52
N LYS A 220 25.42 9.96 -1.34
CA LYS A 220 25.01 10.46 -2.65
C LYS A 220 23.52 10.25 -2.87
N GLN A 221 22.76 11.33 -3.08
CA GLN A 221 21.35 11.22 -3.42
C GLN A 221 21.14 11.20 -4.94
N THR A 222 20.20 10.36 -5.37
CA THR A 222 19.71 10.33 -6.76
C THR A 222 18.21 10.04 -6.72
N ARG A 223 17.44 10.52 -7.72
CA ARG A 223 16.03 10.13 -7.83
C ARG A 223 15.94 8.62 -7.99
N TYR A 224 15.12 7.97 -7.18
CA TYR A 224 14.79 6.56 -7.34
C TYR A 224 13.77 6.37 -8.47
N LEU A 225 14.02 5.44 -9.37
CA LEU A 225 13.14 5.12 -10.52
C LEU A 225 13.16 3.62 -10.77
N LEU A 226 12.00 3.06 -11.04
CA LEU A 226 11.85 1.65 -11.46
C LEU A 226 12.41 1.41 -12.87
N GLU A 227 12.31 2.41 -13.75
CA GLU A 227 12.89 2.34 -15.08
C GLU A 227 13.75 3.59 -15.34
N GLU A 228 15.08 3.46 -15.23
CA GLU A 228 16.00 4.57 -15.36
C GLU A 228 16.16 5.04 -16.84
N THR A 229 16.25 6.37 -17.03
CA THR A 229 16.70 7.00 -18.27
C THR A 229 17.75 8.06 -17.94
N LYS A 230 18.60 8.39 -18.94
CA LYS A 230 19.67 9.41 -18.73
C LYS A 230 19.12 10.78 -18.31
N SER A 231 17.92 11.15 -18.77
CA SER A 231 17.28 12.44 -18.47
C SER A 231 16.50 12.48 -17.15
N SER A 232 16.17 11.33 -16.56
CA SER A 232 15.23 11.23 -15.44
C SER A 232 15.85 11.35 -14.04
N LYS A 233 17.20 11.49 -13.94
CA LYS A 233 17.95 11.55 -12.66
C LYS A 233 18.09 12.97 -12.09
N LYS A 234 17.27 13.93 -12.52
CA LYS A 234 17.30 15.29 -12.03
C LYS A 234 16.48 15.41 -10.74
N GLY A 235 16.91 16.29 -9.85
CA GLY A 235 16.29 16.58 -8.57
C GLY A 235 17.30 16.47 -7.44
N ILE A 236 17.22 17.42 -6.51
CA ILE A 236 17.95 17.41 -5.24
C ILE A 236 16.93 17.71 -4.15
N TRP A 237 16.82 16.83 -3.17
CA TRP A 237 15.96 17.00 -2.03
C TRP A 237 16.76 17.49 -0.83
N LYS A 238 16.12 18.26 0.02
CA LYS A 238 16.65 18.59 1.34
C LYS A 238 16.18 17.51 2.30
N ILE A 239 17.05 16.52 2.52
CA ILE A 239 16.72 15.30 3.24
C ILE A 239 17.11 15.46 4.71
N PRO A 240 16.16 15.39 5.66
CA PRO A 240 16.51 15.24 7.07
C PRO A 240 17.03 13.81 7.30
N LEU A 241 18.33 13.71 7.58
CA LEU A 241 19.01 12.44 7.86
C LEU A 241 18.99 12.21 9.36
N ILE A 242 18.48 11.08 9.80
CA ILE A 242 18.65 10.55 11.16
C ILE A 242 19.63 9.40 11.08
N ILE A 243 20.77 9.52 11.77
CA ILE A 243 21.81 8.51 11.82
C ILE A 243 21.86 7.97 13.24
N ASP A 244 21.63 6.68 13.38
CA ASP A 244 21.70 5.95 14.63
C ASP A 244 22.94 5.06 14.63
N GLU A 245 23.81 5.24 15.62
CA GLU A 245 25.04 4.46 15.86
C GLU A 245 24.90 3.57 17.12
N GLY A 246 23.68 3.29 17.55
CA GLY A 246 23.32 2.53 18.76
C GLY A 246 23.24 3.40 20.01
N ASP A 247 24.33 3.97 20.48
CA ASP A 247 24.34 4.82 21.69
C ASP A 247 24.03 6.30 21.38
N VAL A 248 24.21 6.69 20.14
CA VAL A 248 24.11 8.10 19.72
C VAL A 248 23.31 8.23 18.44
N THR A 249 22.24 8.98 18.53
CA THR A 249 21.47 9.39 17.34
C THR A 249 21.83 10.83 16.97
N THR A 250 22.17 11.07 15.70
CA THR A 250 22.49 12.39 15.16
C THR A 250 21.53 12.77 14.04
N SER A 251 21.30 14.07 13.89
CA SER A 251 20.43 14.61 12.85
C SER A 251 21.20 15.60 11.97
N HIS A 252 21.10 15.42 10.66
CA HIS A 252 21.75 16.25 9.65
C HIS A 252 20.75 16.61 8.55
N ILE A 253 21.07 17.61 7.74
CA ILE A 253 20.35 17.90 6.50
C ILE A 253 21.29 17.64 5.33
N MET A 254 20.86 16.77 4.41
CA MET A 254 21.54 16.59 3.12
C MET A 254 20.82 17.46 2.09
N ASP A 255 21.47 18.56 1.69
CA ASP A 255 20.94 19.51 0.71
C ASP A 255 21.74 19.60 -0.60
N LYS A 256 22.74 18.71 -0.73
CA LYS A 256 23.63 18.59 -1.91
C LYS A 256 23.53 17.21 -2.53
N LYS A 257 23.93 17.11 -3.78
CA LYS A 257 23.97 15.82 -4.51
C LYS A 257 24.87 14.79 -3.81
N SER A 258 25.97 15.23 -3.20
CA SER A 258 26.88 14.40 -2.43
C SER A 258 27.32 15.14 -1.18
N GLN A 259 27.51 14.42 -0.09
CA GLN A 259 27.91 14.94 1.21
C GLN A 259 28.71 13.88 1.96
N SER A 260 29.74 14.30 2.70
CA SER A 260 30.47 13.40 3.59
C SER A 260 30.17 13.77 5.03
N LEU A 261 29.99 12.75 5.87
CA LEU A 261 29.76 12.90 7.30
C LEU A 261 30.76 12.00 8.05
N LYS A 262 31.02 12.34 9.29
CA LYS A 262 31.86 11.55 10.18
C LYS A 262 31.00 10.91 11.26
N LEU A 263 31.03 9.58 11.33
CA LEU A 263 30.42 8.81 12.42
C LEU A 263 31.16 9.09 13.73
N LYS A 264 30.45 9.01 14.83
CA LYS A 264 31.01 9.17 16.18
C LYS A 264 31.92 7.99 16.52
N ASN A 265 31.53 6.78 16.08
CA ASN A 265 32.29 5.56 16.31
C ASN A 265 32.72 4.91 14.99
N LYS A 266 34.03 4.69 14.81
CA LYS A 266 34.60 4.03 13.62
C LYS A 266 34.38 2.51 13.56
N GLU A 267 34.09 1.86 14.68
CA GLU A 267 33.97 0.40 14.80
C GLU A 267 32.51 -0.09 14.88
N ARG A 268 31.55 0.83 15.12
CA ARG A 268 30.15 0.48 15.25
C ARG A 268 29.39 0.49 13.94
N ASN A 269 28.37 -0.31 13.89
CA ASN A 269 27.37 -0.26 12.85
C ASN A 269 26.51 1.00 12.99
N PHE A 270 25.90 1.42 11.91
CA PHE A 270 25.03 2.59 11.87
C PHE A 270 23.85 2.35 10.93
N ILE A 271 22.77 3.05 11.20
CA ILE A 271 21.59 3.10 10.34
C ILE A 271 21.27 4.54 10.01
N ILE A 272 20.95 4.80 8.74
CA ILE A 272 20.43 6.08 8.29
C ILE A 272 18.92 5.91 7.99
N ASN A 273 18.13 6.92 8.30
CA ASN A 273 16.67 6.86 8.29
C ASN A 273 16.09 5.94 9.36
N SER A 274 16.76 5.87 10.52
CA SER A 274 16.31 5.06 11.65
C SER A 274 14.86 5.40 12.01
N GLY A 275 14.05 4.37 12.28
CA GLY A 275 12.60 4.48 12.48
C GLY A 275 11.81 4.87 11.22
N ARG A 276 12.45 4.89 10.05
CA ARG A 276 11.83 5.19 8.74
C ARG A 276 10.95 6.43 8.74
N THR A 277 11.43 7.53 9.34
CA THR A 277 10.66 8.78 9.41
C THR A 277 10.72 9.56 8.10
N GLY A 278 11.78 9.39 7.29
CA GLY A 278 11.97 10.07 6.02
C GLY A 278 11.43 9.31 4.81
N PHE A 279 10.87 10.03 3.84
CA PHE A 279 10.33 9.47 2.60
C PHE A 279 11.44 9.27 1.56
N TYR A 280 12.45 8.44 1.87
CA TYR A 280 13.57 8.10 0.98
C TYR A 280 14.08 6.68 1.23
N ARG A 281 14.74 6.11 0.23
CA ARG A 281 15.36 4.78 0.32
C ARG A 281 16.85 4.89 0.61
N MET A 282 17.39 3.83 1.19
CA MET A 282 18.82 3.67 1.44
C MET A 282 19.42 2.61 0.52
N ASP A 283 20.67 2.83 0.10
CA ASP A 283 21.48 1.89 -0.64
C ASP A 283 22.85 1.79 0.06
N TYR A 284 22.99 0.79 0.90
CA TYR A 284 24.21 0.52 1.64
C TYR A 284 25.21 -0.26 0.78
N ASP A 285 26.51 0.00 0.98
CA ASP A 285 27.56 -0.84 0.42
C ASP A 285 27.50 -2.27 1.00
N SER A 286 28.18 -3.23 0.35
CA SER A 286 28.10 -4.65 0.71
C SER A 286 28.61 -4.92 2.13
N GLU A 287 29.74 -4.32 2.51
CA GLU A 287 30.31 -4.49 3.86
C GLU A 287 29.34 -4.02 4.96
N THR A 288 28.71 -2.88 4.74
CA THR A 288 27.68 -2.36 5.67
C THR A 288 26.45 -3.29 5.71
N LEU A 289 25.99 -3.80 4.56
CA LEU A 289 24.87 -4.74 4.51
C LEU A 289 25.17 -6.06 5.21
N ASP A 290 26.36 -6.62 5.04
CA ASP A 290 26.78 -7.86 5.70
C ASP A 290 26.75 -7.69 7.23
N ASN A 291 27.27 -6.57 7.73
CA ASN A 291 27.22 -6.24 9.15
C ASN A 291 25.78 -6.03 9.65
N LEU A 292 24.92 -5.36 8.87
CA LEU A 292 23.51 -5.17 9.22
C LEU A 292 22.75 -6.50 9.23
N SER A 293 23.09 -7.44 8.34
CA SER A 293 22.50 -8.79 8.32
C SER A 293 22.70 -9.52 9.65
N LEU A 294 23.90 -9.44 10.23
CA LEU A 294 24.19 -10.03 11.55
C LEU A 294 23.32 -9.40 12.66
N LEU A 295 23.20 -8.06 12.66
CA LEU A 295 22.37 -7.36 13.64
C LEU A 295 20.86 -7.62 13.47
N ILE A 296 20.43 -7.97 12.26
CA ILE A 296 19.05 -8.38 11.99
C ILE A 296 18.80 -9.76 12.57
N ASP A 297 19.67 -10.72 12.29
CA ASP A 297 19.60 -12.10 12.78
C ASP A 297 19.58 -12.14 14.32
N GLU A 298 20.45 -11.35 14.95
CA GLU A 298 20.52 -11.20 16.41
C GLU A 298 19.39 -10.33 17.01
N LYS A 299 18.51 -9.77 16.19
CA LYS A 299 17.41 -8.84 16.57
C LYS A 299 17.90 -7.63 17.37
N VAL A 300 19.12 -7.17 17.16
CA VAL A 300 19.68 -5.97 17.80
C VAL A 300 19.03 -4.71 17.24
N LEU A 301 18.71 -4.70 15.93
CA LEU A 301 18.01 -3.59 15.30
C LEU A 301 16.52 -3.59 15.66
N ASN A 302 15.94 -2.39 15.79
CA ASN A 302 14.50 -2.31 15.92
C ASN A 302 13.78 -2.84 14.66
N TYR A 303 12.58 -3.31 14.80
CA TYR A 303 11.85 -4.00 13.74
C TYR A 303 11.52 -3.09 12.53
N VAL A 304 11.35 -1.78 12.72
CA VAL A 304 11.13 -0.84 11.61
C VAL A 304 12.38 -0.71 10.74
N ASP A 305 13.55 -0.68 11.37
CA ASP A 305 14.82 -0.62 10.65
C ASP A 305 15.09 -1.95 9.92
N ARG A 306 14.78 -3.11 10.54
CA ARG A 306 14.82 -4.41 9.87
C ARG A 306 13.92 -4.42 8.63
N TRP A 307 12.67 -4.00 8.78
CA TRP A 307 11.72 -3.84 7.66
C TRP A 307 12.28 -2.91 6.57
N SER A 308 12.84 -1.76 6.95
CA SER A 308 13.39 -0.77 6.00
C SER A 308 14.48 -1.33 5.12
N ILE A 309 15.44 -2.03 5.72
CA ILE A 309 16.63 -2.56 5.03
C ILE A 309 16.23 -3.58 3.97
N GLN A 310 15.40 -4.57 4.33
CA GLN A 310 14.98 -5.59 3.37
C GLN A 310 14.08 -5.02 2.26
N ASN A 311 13.18 -4.08 2.59
CA ASN A 311 12.32 -3.44 1.61
C ASN A 311 13.11 -2.58 0.61
N ASP A 312 14.12 -1.85 1.09
CA ASP A 312 15.01 -1.08 0.22
C ASP A 312 15.92 -1.97 -0.63
N TYR A 313 16.38 -3.12 -0.10
CA TYR A 313 17.15 -4.10 -0.85
C TYR A 313 16.29 -4.72 -1.98
N TYR A 314 15.10 -5.24 -1.65
CA TYR A 314 14.20 -5.80 -2.66
C TYR A 314 13.88 -4.82 -3.79
N SER A 315 13.65 -3.55 -3.43
CA SER A 315 13.37 -2.52 -4.42
C SER A 315 14.51 -2.31 -5.44
N GLN A 316 15.74 -2.56 -5.02
CA GLN A 316 16.92 -2.47 -5.90
C GLN A 316 17.07 -3.71 -6.80
N CYS A 317 16.62 -4.88 -6.33
CA CYS A 317 16.51 -6.07 -7.19
C CYS A 317 15.47 -5.85 -8.31
N VAL A 318 14.32 -5.24 -8.00
CA VAL A 318 13.30 -4.91 -9.02
C VAL A 318 13.84 -3.98 -10.11
N THR A 319 14.77 -3.08 -9.77
CA THR A 319 15.42 -2.20 -10.75
C THR A 319 16.62 -2.84 -11.48
N GLY A 320 17.02 -4.04 -11.09
CA GLY A 320 18.20 -4.75 -11.61
C GLY A 320 19.53 -4.17 -11.13
N LYS A 321 19.55 -3.37 -10.06
CA LYS A 321 20.79 -2.84 -9.46
C LYS A 321 21.47 -3.85 -8.55
N LYS A 322 20.68 -4.72 -7.93
CA LYS A 322 21.16 -5.84 -7.10
C LYS A 322 20.60 -7.14 -7.63
N LYS A 323 21.30 -8.25 -7.41
CA LYS A 323 20.86 -9.57 -7.82
C LYS A 323 19.75 -10.08 -6.89
N LEU A 324 18.82 -10.83 -7.44
CA LEU A 324 17.76 -11.44 -6.65
C LEU A 324 18.30 -12.55 -5.74
N GLN A 325 19.27 -13.36 -6.20
CA GLN A 325 19.86 -14.40 -5.38
C GLN A 325 20.50 -13.83 -4.11
N ASP A 326 21.27 -12.74 -4.23
CA ASP A 326 21.89 -12.08 -3.06
C ASP A 326 20.83 -11.58 -2.05
N TYR A 327 19.68 -11.12 -2.54
CA TYR A 327 18.54 -10.75 -1.68
C TYR A 327 17.91 -11.98 -1.01
N LEU A 328 17.71 -13.08 -1.73
CA LEU A 328 17.15 -14.29 -1.15
C LEU A 328 18.07 -14.85 -0.06
N ASP A 329 19.40 -14.83 -0.29
CA ASP A 329 20.39 -15.22 0.72
C ASP A 329 20.34 -14.30 1.94
N PHE A 330 20.20 -12.99 1.73
CA PHE A 330 20.04 -12.01 2.80
C PHE A 330 18.77 -12.24 3.64
N THR A 331 17.69 -12.77 3.04
CA THR A 331 16.43 -13.05 3.77
C THR A 331 16.58 -14.14 4.83
N ASN A 332 17.65 -14.95 4.83
CA ASN A 332 17.92 -15.93 5.87
C ASN A 332 18.08 -15.29 7.26
N ALA A 333 18.57 -14.04 7.33
CA ALA A 333 18.64 -13.27 8.58
C ALA A 333 17.25 -12.94 9.20
N TYR A 334 16.17 -13.19 8.48
CA TYR A 334 14.79 -12.97 8.95
C TYR A 334 14.06 -14.28 9.29
N PHE A 335 14.74 -15.42 9.32
CA PHE A 335 14.08 -16.70 9.53
C PHE A 335 13.24 -16.72 10.82
N ASP A 336 13.74 -16.13 11.90
CA ASP A 336 13.07 -16.02 13.18
C ASP A 336 12.34 -14.68 13.39
N GLU A 337 12.04 -13.93 12.30
CA GLU A 337 11.35 -12.65 12.43
C GLU A 337 9.93 -12.83 13.00
N ASP A 338 9.64 -12.08 14.06
CA ASP A 338 8.39 -12.18 14.83
C ASP A 338 7.53 -10.91 14.80
N ASN A 339 8.10 -9.78 14.34
CA ASN A 339 7.33 -8.56 14.23
C ASN A 339 6.43 -8.55 12.99
N TYR A 340 5.27 -7.95 13.13
CA TYR A 340 4.24 -7.89 12.09
C TYR A 340 4.73 -7.27 10.79
N ILE A 341 5.27 -6.05 10.83
CA ILE A 341 5.60 -5.28 9.61
C ILE A 341 6.71 -5.96 8.81
N SER A 342 7.77 -6.42 9.46
CA SER A 342 8.89 -7.11 8.83
C SER A 342 8.46 -8.46 8.25
N SER A 343 7.69 -9.24 9.01
CA SER A 343 7.19 -10.54 8.58
C SER A 343 6.22 -10.41 7.40
N LEU A 344 5.27 -9.47 7.46
CA LEU A 344 4.28 -9.28 6.40
C LEU A 344 4.95 -8.86 5.09
N ASN A 345 5.80 -7.86 5.14
CA ASN A 345 6.44 -7.30 3.93
C ASN A 345 7.34 -8.34 3.25
N LEU A 346 8.16 -9.07 4.00
CA LEU A 346 9.00 -10.13 3.43
C LEU A 346 8.14 -11.26 2.83
N ALA A 347 7.10 -11.70 3.54
CA ALA A 347 6.17 -12.71 3.01
C ALA A 347 5.46 -12.24 1.72
N GLN A 348 5.10 -10.96 1.63
CA GLN A 348 4.52 -10.37 0.42
C GLN A 348 5.52 -10.33 -0.73
N HIS A 349 6.79 -9.98 -0.48
CA HIS A 349 7.83 -10.00 -1.50
C HIS A 349 8.04 -11.40 -2.05
N LEU A 350 8.23 -12.40 -1.20
CA LEU A 350 8.44 -13.80 -1.59
C LEU A 350 7.23 -14.36 -2.36
N TYR A 351 6.01 -14.10 -1.88
CA TYR A 351 4.80 -14.54 -2.58
C TYR A 351 4.62 -13.82 -3.94
N SER A 352 4.97 -12.53 -4.03
CA SER A 352 4.93 -11.77 -5.29
C SER A 352 5.95 -12.28 -6.31
N LEU A 353 7.14 -12.66 -5.86
CA LEU A 353 8.15 -13.32 -6.69
C LEU A 353 7.62 -14.63 -7.26
N TYR A 354 7.05 -15.50 -6.41
CA TYR A 354 6.40 -16.72 -6.88
C TYR A 354 5.29 -16.41 -7.90
N SER A 355 4.41 -15.45 -7.61
CA SER A 355 3.34 -15.07 -8.55
C SER A 355 3.87 -14.55 -9.89
N LEU A 356 5.03 -13.89 -9.91
CA LEU A 356 5.68 -13.40 -11.12
C LEU A 356 6.33 -14.56 -11.92
N THR A 357 6.90 -15.53 -11.23
CA THR A 357 7.72 -16.62 -11.81
C THR A 357 7.00 -17.95 -11.95
N HIS A 358 5.73 -18.05 -11.56
CA HIS A 358 4.99 -19.33 -11.44
C HIS A 358 4.91 -20.19 -12.72
N LYS A 359 5.23 -19.64 -13.89
CA LYS A 359 5.29 -20.35 -15.18
C LYS A 359 6.73 -20.72 -15.60
N GLU A 360 7.71 -20.32 -14.82
CA GLU A 360 9.11 -20.55 -15.15
C GLU A 360 9.59 -21.90 -14.57
N LYS A 361 10.63 -22.48 -15.17
CA LYS A 361 11.17 -23.79 -14.76
C LYS A 361 11.70 -23.81 -13.32
N PHE A 362 12.21 -22.68 -12.86
CA PHE A 362 12.74 -22.48 -11.50
C PHE A 362 11.66 -22.01 -10.49
N SER A 363 10.40 -22.01 -10.88
CA SER A 363 9.30 -21.55 -10.04
C SER A 363 9.21 -22.27 -8.70
N ASP A 364 9.54 -23.56 -8.66
CA ASP A 364 9.47 -24.37 -7.44
C ASP A 364 10.52 -23.94 -6.41
N GLU A 365 11.69 -23.48 -6.85
CA GLU A 365 12.72 -22.92 -5.97
C GLU A 365 12.21 -21.64 -5.30
N ILE A 366 11.69 -20.69 -6.06
CA ILE A 366 11.10 -19.45 -5.52
C ILE A 366 9.90 -19.75 -4.62
N LYS A 367 9.08 -20.74 -5.00
CA LYS A 367 7.96 -21.22 -4.18
C LYS A 367 8.43 -21.69 -2.80
N GLN A 368 9.57 -22.38 -2.74
CA GLN A 368 10.10 -22.93 -1.49
C GLN A 368 10.50 -21.83 -0.50
N TYR A 369 11.13 -20.73 -0.96
CA TYR A 369 11.41 -19.55 -0.10
C TYR A 369 10.11 -19.00 0.50
N ALA A 370 9.09 -18.78 -0.33
CA ALA A 370 7.81 -18.25 0.14
C ALA A 370 7.11 -19.23 1.10
N PHE A 371 7.12 -20.52 0.79
CA PHE A 371 6.50 -21.55 1.60
C PHE A 371 7.15 -21.65 2.97
N ASN A 372 8.49 -21.76 3.02
CA ASN A 372 9.23 -21.92 4.26
C ASN A 372 8.99 -20.72 5.18
N PHE A 373 9.10 -19.50 4.67
CA PHE A 373 8.90 -18.31 5.47
C PHE A 373 7.45 -18.16 5.97
N LEU A 374 6.46 -18.42 5.13
CA LEU A 374 5.05 -18.43 5.56
C LEU A 374 4.78 -19.52 6.60
N ARG A 375 5.49 -20.66 6.52
CA ARG A 375 5.36 -21.76 7.47
C ARG A 375 5.88 -21.36 8.86
N THR A 376 7.01 -20.65 8.96
CA THR A 376 7.51 -20.14 10.25
C THR A 376 6.48 -19.21 10.92
N ILE A 377 5.83 -18.33 10.14
CA ILE A 377 4.78 -17.46 10.65
C ILE A 377 3.57 -18.28 11.15
N TYR A 378 3.13 -19.27 10.35
CA TYR A 378 2.01 -20.12 10.73
C TYR A 378 2.32 -21.00 11.96
N ASP A 379 3.49 -21.59 12.05
CA ASP A 379 3.89 -22.43 13.19
C ASP A 379 3.89 -21.64 14.51
N ARG A 380 4.20 -20.36 14.47
CA ARG A 380 4.13 -19.44 15.59
C ARG A 380 2.69 -19.04 15.94
N LEU A 381 1.87 -18.70 14.96
CA LEU A 381 0.53 -18.10 15.16
C LEU A 381 -0.60 -19.14 15.22
N GLY A 382 -0.49 -20.23 14.47
CA GLY A 382 -1.52 -21.26 14.31
C GLY A 382 -2.82 -20.74 13.68
N TRP A 383 -3.87 -21.54 13.78
CA TRP A 383 -5.19 -21.19 13.28
C TRP A 383 -5.98 -20.25 14.18
N ASP A 384 -5.90 -20.44 15.48
CA ASP A 384 -6.79 -19.78 16.44
C ASP A 384 -6.03 -18.71 17.23
N ALA A 385 -6.71 -17.61 17.48
CA ALA A 385 -6.16 -16.52 18.26
C ALA A 385 -5.80 -16.96 19.68
N LYS A 386 -4.62 -16.58 20.16
CA LYS A 386 -4.20 -16.79 21.54
C LYS A 386 -4.74 -15.68 22.43
N LYS A 387 -4.96 -15.99 23.71
CA LYS A 387 -5.41 -14.97 24.66
C LYS A 387 -4.39 -13.84 24.75
N ASN A 388 -4.85 -12.60 24.65
CA ASN A 388 -4.02 -11.38 24.73
C ASN A 388 -2.91 -11.28 23.65
N GLU A 389 -3.10 -11.90 22.49
CA GLU A 389 -2.16 -11.71 21.38
C GLU A 389 -2.24 -10.28 20.80
N PRO A 390 -1.17 -9.78 20.20
CA PRO A 390 -1.18 -8.51 19.47
C PRO A 390 -2.26 -8.46 18.40
N HIS A 391 -2.90 -7.29 18.24
CA HIS A 391 -3.94 -7.05 17.23
C HIS A 391 -3.47 -7.42 15.81
N THR A 392 -2.24 -7.06 15.45
CA THR A 392 -1.63 -7.31 14.14
C THR A 392 -1.43 -8.81 13.83
N ASN A 393 -1.41 -9.68 14.85
CA ASN A 393 -1.32 -11.13 14.65
C ASN A 393 -2.53 -11.70 13.90
N ALA A 394 -3.73 -11.14 14.09
CA ALA A 394 -4.92 -11.57 13.33
C ALA A 394 -4.75 -11.32 11.82
N LEU A 395 -4.15 -10.17 11.48
CA LEU A 395 -3.86 -9.78 10.10
C LEU A 395 -2.79 -10.71 9.47
N LEU A 396 -1.68 -10.91 10.20
CA LEU A 396 -0.56 -11.74 9.75
C LEU A 396 -0.95 -13.21 9.61
N ARG A 397 -1.73 -13.75 10.57
CA ARG A 397 -2.27 -15.11 10.54
C ARG A 397 -3.10 -15.36 9.29
N SER A 398 -4.02 -14.46 8.97
CA SER A 398 -4.87 -14.56 7.79
C SER A 398 -4.04 -14.56 6.51
N PHE A 399 -2.99 -13.75 6.44
CA PHE A 399 -2.07 -13.69 5.31
C PHE A 399 -1.27 -14.99 5.16
N ALA A 400 -0.66 -15.49 6.24
CA ALA A 400 0.14 -16.70 6.23
C ALA A 400 -0.67 -17.94 5.83
N ILE A 401 -1.85 -18.14 6.43
CA ILE A 401 -2.76 -19.24 6.10
C ILE A 401 -3.19 -19.15 4.62
N SER A 402 -3.58 -17.97 4.13
CA SER A 402 -3.97 -17.77 2.74
C SER A 402 -2.82 -18.08 1.77
N GLY A 403 -1.61 -17.63 2.09
CA GLY A 403 -0.41 -17.87 1.30
C GLY A 403 -0.06 -19.37 1.22
N LEU A 404 0.05 -20.04 2.37
CA LEU A 404 0.35 -21.48 2.45
C LEU A 404 -0.64 -22.32 1.66
N GLY A 405 -1.94 -22.10 1.86
CA GLY A 405 -2.96 -22.85 1.13
C GLY A 405 -2.89 -22.65 -0.38
N LYS A 406 -2.61 -21.44 -0.85
CA LYS A 406 -2.42 -21.15 -2.29
C LYS A 406 -1.11 -21.73 -2.84
N LEU A 407 -0.10 -21.90 -2.01
CA LEU A 407 1.15 -22.60 -2.36
C LEU A 407 0.99 -24.14 -2.31
N GLY A 408 -0.17 -24.66 -1.90
CA GLY A 408 -0.52 -26.08 -1.97
C GLY A 408 -0.25 -26.86 -0.67
N ASP A 409 -0.21 -26.18 0.49
CA ASP A 409 -0.14 -26.84 1.79
C ASP A 409 -1.44 -27.64 2.04
N GLU A 410 -1.33 -28.96 2.01
CA GLU A 410 -2.50 -29.88 2.12
C GLU A 410 -3.13 -29.84 3.52
N GLU A 411 -2.36 -29.66 4.58
CA GLU A 411 -2.85 -29.54 5.95
C GLU A 411 -3.74 -28.30 6.08
N ILE A 412 -3.27 -27.16 5.58
CA ILE A 412 -4.02 -25.90 5.56
C ILE A 412 -5.31 -26.02 4.74
N LEU A 413 -5.26 -26.64 3.58
CA LEU A 413 -6.44 -26.83 2.72
C LEU A 413 -7.47 -27.76 3.37
N LYS A 414 -7.03 -28.84 3.99
CA LYS A 414 -7.89 -29.80 4.71
C LYS A 414 -8.57 -29.14 5.92
N GLU A 415 -7.82 -28.39 6.73
CA GLU A 415 -8.38 -27.71 7.90
C GLU A 415 -9.33 -26.57 7.46
N SER A 416 -9.02 -25.85 6.38
CA SER A 416 -9.94 -24.86 5.81
C SER A 416 -11.29 -25.45 5.46
N LYS A 417 -11.32 -26.62 4.80
CA LYS A 417 -12.55 -27.32 4.46
C LYS A 417 -13.33 -27.75 5.71
N LYS A 418 -12.65 -28.32 6.70
CA LYS A 418 -13.26 -28.71 7.99
C LYS A 418 -13.89 -27.52 8.71
N ARG A 419 -13.20 -26.37 8.76
CA ARG A 419 -13.72 -25.14 9.38
C ARG A 419 -14.91 -24.58 8.60
N PHE A 420 -14.88 -24.63 7.28
CA PHE A 420 -16.02 -24.25 6.44
C PHE A 420 -17.24 -25.16 6.67
N ASP A 421 -17.07 -26.47 6.76
CA ASP A 421 -18.16 -27.40 7.05
C ASP A 421 -18.80 -27.17 8.43
N LYS A 422 -18.00 -26.77 9.43
CA LYS A 422 -18.51 -26.31 10.72
C LYS A 422 -19.27 -24.98 10.61
N PHE A 423 -18.72 -24.01 9.86
CA PHE A 423 -19.37 -22.71 9.61
C PHE A 423 -20.74 -22.88 8.94
N LEU A 424 -20.89 -23.83 8.02
CA LEU A 424 -22.18 -24.09 7.37
C LEU A 424 -23.27 -24.57 8.35
N LYS A 425 -22.87 -25.23 9.43
CA LYS A 425 -23.78 -25.70 10.49
C LYS A 425 -24.03 -24.60 11.54
N ASN A 426 -23.00 -23.85 11.87
CA ASN A 426 -23.04 -22.75 12.84
C ASN A 426 -22.07 -21.64 12.41
N GLN A 427 -22.59 -20.51 11.93
CA GLN A 427 -21.77 -19.41 11.44
C GLN A 427 -20.83 -18.81 12.49
N ASN A 428 -21.18 -18.91 13.78
CA ASN A 428 -20.35 -18.42 14.89
C ASN A 428 -19.15 -19.33 15.19
N SER A 429 -19.04 -20.50 14.55
CA SER A 429 -17.92 -21.43 14.74
C SER A 429 -16.62 -21.01 14.06
N LEU A 430 -16.65 -19.95 13.25
CA LEU A 430 -15.50 -19.44 12.51
C LEU A 430 -15.34 -17.94 12.79
N SER A 431 -14.17 -17.58 13.34
CA SER A 431 -13.81 -16.17 13.59
C SER A 431 -14.00 -15.31 12.34
N ALA A 432 -14.54 -14.10 12.51
CA ALA A 432 -14.70 -13.13 11.46
C ALA A 432 -13.38 -12.84 10.70
N ASP A 433 -12.24 -12.85 11.39
CA ASP A 433 -10.92 -12.62 10.82
C ASP A 433 -10.47 -13.72 9.86
N LEU A 434 -10.96 -14.95 10.06
CA LEU A 434 -10.60 -16.10 9.23
C LEU A 434 -11.65 -16.43 8.15
N GLN A 435 -12.84 -15.82 8.19
CA GLN A 435 -13.91 -16.18 7.26
C GLN A 435 -13.49 -16.03 5.80
N GLU A 436 -12.95 -14.85 5.43
CA GLU A 436 -12.53 -14.64 4.03
C GLU A 436 -11.42 -15.61 3.63
N THR A 437 -10.41 -15.80 4.47
CA THR A 437 -9.30 -16.71 4.23
C THR A 437 -9.78 -18.15 4.01
N VAL A 438 -10.62 -18.66 4.90
CA VAL A 438 -11.20 -20.02 4.78
C VAL A 438 -12.04 -20.14 3.51
N PHE A 439 -12.90 -19.17 3.21
CA PHE A 439 -13.74 -19.20 2.01
C PHE A 439 -12.92 -19.17 0.71
N VAL A 440 -11.89 -18.34 0.67
CA VAL A 440 -10.95 -18.26 -0.45
C VAL A 440 -10.22 -19.59 -0.66
N LEU A 441 -9.72 -20.23 0.41
CA LEU A 441 -9.01 -21.51 0.29
C LEU A 441 -9.92 -22.70 -0.08
N VAL A 442 -11.15 -22.71 0.45
CA VAL A 442 -12.16 -23.71 0.06
C VAL A 442 -12.57 -23.55 -1.40
N ALA A 443 -12.66 -22.31 -1.90
CA ALA A 443 -12.89 -22.05 -3.32
C ALA A 443 -11.67 -22.41 -4.17
N TRP A 444 -10.46 -22.10 -3.71
CA TRP A 444 -9.20 -22.41 -4.39
C TRP A 444 -9.04 -23.90 -4.69
N SER A 445 -9.35 -24.77 -3.72
CA SER A 445 -9.33 -26.23 -3.89
C SER A 445 -10.68 -26.82 -4.33
N GLY A 446 -11.68 -25.95 -4.59
CA GLY A 446 -13.05 -26.35 -4.84
C GLY A 446 -13.38 -26.67 -6.30
N ASN A 447 -14.62 -27.07 -6.53
CA ASN A 447 -15.17 -27.44 -7.83
C ASN A 447 -16.53 -26.75 -8.09
N GLU A 448 -17.24 -27.15 -9.15
CA GLU A 448 -18.56 -26.61 -9.52
C GLU A 448 -19.59 -26.71 -8.37
N SER A 449 -19.58 -27.77 -7.59
CA SER A 449 -20.49 -27.93 -6.44
C SER A 449 -20.19 -26.88 -5.36
N THR A 450 -18.90 -26.66 -5.06
CA THR A 450 -18.44 -25.63 -4.15
C THR A 450 -18.83 -24.23 -4.65
N TYR A 451 -18.69 -23.98 -5.95
CA TYR A 451 -19.11 -22.72 -6.59
C TYR A 451 -20.60 -22.44 -6.38
N LYS A 452 -21.46 -23.42 -6.66
CA LYS A 452 -22.92 -23.30 -6.45
C LYS A 452 -23.24 -23.02 -4.98
N LYS A 453 -22.51 -23.60 -4.05
CA LYS A 453 -22.66 -23.35 -2.61
C LYS A 453 -22.34 -21.88 -2.27
N PHE A 454 -21.20 -21.34 -2.72
CA PHE A 454 -20.86 -19.94 -2.50
C PHE A 454 -21.84 -18.96 -3.17
N MET A 455 -22.35 -19.28 -4.37
CA MET A 455 -23.41 -18.49 -5.00
C MET A 455 -24.69 -18.45 -4.16
N SER A 456 -25.09 -19.60 -3.59
CA SER A 456 -26.25 -19.65 -2.68
C SER A 456 -26.02 -18.83 -1.40
N LEU A 457 -24.82 -18.92 -0.82
CA LEU A 457 -24.47 -18.13 0.37
C LEU A 457 -24.45 -16.63 0.08
N TYR A 458 -23.90 -16.20 -1.07
CA TYR A 458 -23.92 -14.82 -1.52
C TYR A 458 -25.37 -14.27 -1.62
N LYS A 459 -26.26 -15.03 -2.25
CA LYS A 459 -27.67 -14.62 -2.40
C LYS A 459 -28.42 -14.52 -1.07
N LYS A 460 -28.08 -15.39 -0.09
CA LYS A 460 -28.72 -15.43 1.23
C LYS A 460 -28.10 -14.43 2.23
N ALA A 461 -26.91 -13.91 1.96
CA ALA A 461 -26.21 -13.01 2.86
C ALA A 461 -26.98 -11.70 3.08
N LYS A 462 -27.14 -11.31 4.34
CA LYS A 462 -27.91 -10.13 4.74
C LYS A 462 -27.04 -8.85 4.71
N SER A 463 -25.76 -8.94 5.10
CA SER A 463 -24.85 -7.79 5.12
C SER A 463 -24.01 -7.72 3.84
N GLN A 464 -23.60 -6.50 3.44
CA GLN A 464 -22.69 -6.31 2.31
C GLN A 464 -21.30 -6.88 2.62
N GLU A 465 -20.83 -6.79 3.84
CA GLU A 465 -19.55 -7.37 4.23
C GLU A 465 -19.51 -8.89 3.96
N GLN A 466 -20.55 -9.63 4.38
CA GLN A 466 -20.66 -11.05 4.07
C GLN A 466 -20.76 -11.33 2.57
N LYS A 467 -21.55 -10.53 1.83
CA LYS A 467 -21.62 -10.66 0.36
C LYS A 467 -20.24 -10.52 -0.28
N LEU A 468 -19.45 -9.53 0.16
CA LEU A 468 -18.11 -9.31 -0.38
C LEU A 468 -17.16 -10.46 -0.07
N ARG A 469 -17.23 -11.08 1.11
CA ARG A 469 -16.44 -12.28 1.44
C ARG A 469 -16.78 -13.47 0.55
N PHE A 470 -18.07 -13.72 0.30
CA PHE A 470 -18.47 -14.78 -0.63
C PHE A 470 -18.10 -14.45 -2.08
N LEU A 471 -18.19 -13.20 -2.48
CA LEU A 471 -17.74 -12.75 -3.80
C LEU A 471 -16.23 -12.91 -3.96
N ALA A 472 -15.45 -12.67 -2.90
CA ALA A 472 -14.00 -12.95 -2.88
C ALA A 472 -13.70 -14.43 -3.10
N ALA A 473 -14.46 -15.32 -2.45
CA ALA A 473 -14.35 -16.76 -2.70
C ALA A 473 -14.68 -17.14 -4.16
N LEU A 474 -15.75 -16.57 -4.74
CA LEU A 474 -16.12 -16.81 -6.14
C LEU A 474 -15.03 -16.38 -7.13
N CYS A 475 -14.19 -15.40 -6.77
CA CYS A 475 -13.04 -14.96 -7.57
C CYS A 475 -11.79 -15.84 -7.40
N SER A 476 -11.82 -16.83 -6.51
CA SER A 476 -10.62 -17.57 -6.07
C SER A 476 -10.53 -19.00 -6.62
N PHE A 477 -11.46 -19.43 -7.44
CA PHE A 477 -11.40 -20.73 -8.10
C PHE A 477 -10.22 -20.82 -9.08
N GLN A 478 -9.74 -22.03 -9.34
CA GLN A 478 -8.69 -22.28 -10.33
C GLN A 478 -9.27 -22.49 -11.73
N GLN A 479 -10.51 -22.96 -11.82
CA GLN A 479 -11.17 -23.31 -13.09
C GLN A 479 -11.62 -22.06 -13.85
N LYS A 480 -11.13 -21.89 -15.06
CA LYS A 480 -11.44 -20.76 -15.96
C LYS A 480 -12.95 -20.55 -16.16
N ASN A 481 -13.72 -21.63 -16.36
CA ASN A 481 -15.17 -21.55 -16.55
C ASN A 481 -15.89 -20.97 -15.34
N LEU A 482 -15.43 -21.25 -14.10
CA LEU A 482 -16.01 -20.71 -12.87
C LEU A 482 -15.67 -19.22 -12.69
N LEU A 483 -14.42 -18.85 -13.00
CA LEU A 483 -14.01 -17.45 -12.99
C LEU A 483 -14.76 -16.61 -14.04
N LEU A 484 -15.00 -17.17 -15.24
CA LEU A 484 -15.83 -16.52 -16.27
C LEU A 484 -17.27 -16.34 -15.81
N LYS A 485 -17.89 -17.35 -15.17
CA LYS A 485 -19.23 -17.24 -14.56
C LYS A 485 -19.28 -16.13 -13.51
N THR A 486 -18.22 -15.99 -12.70
CA THR A 486 -18.12 -14.91 -11.69
C THR A 486 -18.04 -13.54 -12.34
N LEU A 487 -17.27 -13.39 -13.42
CA LEU A 487 -17.18 -12.12 -14.16
C LEU A 487 -18.53 -11.75 -14.84
N GLU A 488 -19.24 -12.72 -15.40
CA GLU A 488 -20.58 -12.50 -15.95
C GLU A 488 -21.58 -12.11 -14.85
N PHE A 489 -21.54 -12.80 -13.71
CA PHE A 489 -22.34 -12.46 -12.54
C PHE A 489 -22.03 -11.04 -12.03
N THR A 490 -20.78 -10.61 -12.08
CA THR A 490 -20.36 -9.24 -11.70
C THR A 490 -21.03 -8.17 -12.54
N LEU A 491 -21.32 -8.44 -13.81
CA LEU A 491 -22.03 -7.52 -14.71
C LEU A 491 -23.56 -7.55 -14.52
N GLY A 492 -24.09 -8.55 -13.82
CA GLY A 492 -25.51 -8.70 -13.52
C GLY A 492 -26.02 -7.75 -12.42
N PRO A 493 -27.33 -7.71 -12.14
CA PRO A 493 -27.93 -6.80 -11.17
C PRO A 493 -27.57 -7.10 -9.71
N ASP A 494 -27.21 -8.33 -9.39
CA ASP A 494 -26.96 -8.76 -8.01
C ASP A 494 -25.69 -8.14 -7.39
N VAL A 495 -24.70 -7.72 -8.22
CA VAL A 495 -23.50 -7.04 -7.77
C VAL A 495 -23.68 -5.54 -7.94
N ARG A 496 -23.60 -4.78 -6.86
CA ARG A 496 -23.76 -3.30 -6.88
C ARG A 496 -22.67 -2.63 -7.73
N SER A 497 -23.00 -1.47 -8.33
CA SER A 497 -22.08 -0.73 -9.19
C SER A 497 -20.77 -0.36 -8.49
N GLN A 498 -20.84 0.02 -7.22
CA GLN A 498 -19.66 0.32 -6.38
C GLN A 498 -18.68 -0.85 -6.21
N ASN A 499 -19.09 -2.09 -6.45
CA ASN A 499 -18.30 -3.29 -6.23
C ASN A 499 -17.77 -3.92 -7.52
N ILE A 500 -18.05 -3.34 -8.69
CA ILE A 500 -17.71 -3.95 -10.00
C ILE A 500 -16.22 -4.20 -10.17
N GLN A 501 -15.35 -3.33 -9.64
CA GLN A 501 -13.91 -3.46 -9.77
C GLN A 501 -13.34 -4.62 -8.95
N MET A 502 -13.96 -4.98 -7.82
CA MET A 502 -13.38 -5.96 -6.88
C MET A 502 -13.21 -7.36 -7.50
N PRO A 503 -14.21 -7.98 -8.16
CA PRO A 503 -14.01 -9.26 -8.84
C PRO A 503 -13.00 -9.19 -9.98
N ILE A 504 -12.97 -8.09 -10.75
CA ILE A 504 -12.01 -7.90 -11.84
C ILE A 504 -10.58 -7.89 -11.29
N MET A 505 -10.33 -7.07 -10.25
CA MET A 505 -9.01 -6.98 -9.62
C MET A 505 -8.58 -8.30 -8.96
N ARG A 506 -9.49 -8.99 -8.27
CA ARG A 506 -9.18 -10.29 -7.64
C ARG A 506 -8.87 -11.37 -8.66
N ILE A 507 -9.57 -11.41 -9.78
CA ILE A 507 -9.29 -12.35 -10.87
C ILE A 507 -8.01 -11.96 -11.62
N ALA A 508 -7.66 -10.66 -11.68
CA ALA A 508 -6.40 -10.21 -12.26
C ALA A 508 -5.16 -10.73 -11.50
N VAL A 509 -5.25 -10.85 -10.17
CA VAL A 509 -4.16 -11.39 -9.35
C VAL A 509 -4.26 -12.91 -9.12
N ASN A 510 -5.35 -13.55 -9.54
CA ASN A 510 -5.48 -15.00 -9.53
C ASN A 510 -4.60 -15.61 -10.63
N LEU A 511 -3.72 -16.55 -10.29
CA LEU A 511 -2.77 -17.17 -11.22
C LEU A 511 -3.44 -17.76 -12.48
N TYR A 512 -4.65 -18.27 -12.34
CA TYR A 512 -5.45 -18.87 -13.42
C TYR A 512 -6.35 -17.85 -14.15
N GLY A 513 -6.54 -16.66 -13.57
CA GLY A 513 -7.32 -15.57 -14.16
C GLY A 513 -6.55 -14.77 -15.20
N LYS A 514 -5.22 -14.68 -15.05
CA LYS A 514 -4.32 -13.85 -15.88
C LYS A 514 -4.43 -14.15 -17.38
N GLU A 515 -4.65 -15.41 -17.77
CA GLU A 515 -4.59 -15.85 -19.17
C GLU A 515 -5.74 -15.35 -20.04
N PHE A 516 -6.92 -15.12 -19.44
CA PHE A 516 -8.12 -14.82 -20.24
C PHE A 516 -8.73 -13.46 -19.91
N LEU A 517 -8.36 -12.85 -18.80
CA LEU A 517 -9.05 -11.65 -18.31
C LEU A 517 -8.94 -10.47 -19.28
N TRP A 518 -7.80 -10.25 -19.92
CA TRP A 518 -7.66 -9.17 -20.91
C TRP A 518 -8.62 -9.37 -22.10
N GLY A 519 -8.74 -10.59 -22.63
CA GLY A 519 -9.69 -10.91 -23.68
C GLY A 519 -11.14 -10.67 -23.26
N TRP A 520 -11.49 -11.04 -22.02
CA TRP A 520 -12.82 -10.80 -21.46
C TRP A 520 -13.10 -9.31 -21.26
N LEU A 521 -12.13 -8.52 -20.75
CA LEU A 521 -12.26 -7.08 -20.58
C LEU A 521 -12.55 -6.37 -21.91
N LYS A 522 -11.78 -6.69 -22.97
CA LYS A 522 -12.03 -6.14 -24.31
C LYS A 522 -13.46 -6.39 -24.79
N LYS A 523 -13.93 -7.64 -24.66
CA LYS A 523 -15.25 -8.02 -25.10
C LYS A 523 -16.37 -7.33 -24.32
N ASN A 524 -16.17 -7.08 -23.04
CA ASN A 524 -17.20 -6.57 -22.13
C ASN A 524 -17.01 -5.09 -21.74
N TRP A 525 -16.05 -4.39 -22.34
CA TRP A 525 -15.65 -3.03 -21.94
C TRP A 525 -16.84 -2.06 -21.86
N LYS A 526 -17.67 -2.01 -22.91
CA LYS A 526 -18.86 -1.15 -22.94
C LYS A 526 -19.84 -1.44 -21.79
N LYS A 527 -20.01 -2.71 -21.42
CA LYS A 527 -20.90 -3.11 -20.31
C LYS A 527 -20.29 -2.69 -18.95
N ILE A 528 -18.97 -2.83 -18.80
CA ILE A 528 -18.25 -2.40 -17.59
C ILE A 528 -18.39 -0.90 -17.41
N VAL A 529 -18.10 -0.11 -18.45
CA VAL A 529 -18.22 1.36 -18.41
C VAL A 529 -19.66 1.80 -18.13
N LYS A 530 -20.65 1.17 -18.77
CA LYS A 530 -22.09 1.45 -18.53
C LYS A 530 -22.47 1.18 -17.08
N LYS A 531 -22.01 0.05 -16.50
CA LYS A 531 -22.36 -0.33 -15.12
C LYS A 531 -21.62 0.51 -14.07
N ALA A 532 -20.35 0.81 -14.27
CA ALA A 532 -19.58 1.67 -13.39
C ALA A 532 -20.05 3.13 -13.44
N GLY A 533 -20.51 3.58 -14.61
CA GLY A 533 -20.77 4.98 -14.93
C GLY A 533 -19.55 5.67 -15.55
N ILE A 534 -19.81 6.46 -16.61
CA ILE A 534 -18.74 7.22 -17.29
C ILE A 534 -18.12 8.21 -16.29
N GLY A 535 -16.79 8.24 -16.25
CA GLY A 535 -16.03 9.11 -15.36
C GLY A 535 -16.03 8.67 -13.89
N ASN A 536 -16.46 7.44 -13.58
CA ASN A 536 -16.37 6.90 -12.23
C ASN A 536 -14.90 6.49 -11.91
N PRO A 537 -14.31 6.90 -10.77
CA PRO A 537 -12.95 6.53 -10.36
C PRO A 537 -12.68 5.02 -10.28
N LEU A 538 -13.73 4.20 -10.13
CA LEU A 538 -13.61 2.75 -10.13
C LEU A 538 -13.04 2.20 -11.46
N LEU A 539 -13.21 2.94 -12.57
CA LEU A 539 -12.64 2.56 -13.87
C LEU A 539 -11.11 2.64 -13.88
N ASN A 540 -10.50 3.56 -13.13
CA ASN A 540 -9.06 3.64 -12.97
C ASN A 540 -8.50 2.35 -12.34
N ARG A 541 -9.19 1.78 -11.36
CA ARG A 541 -8.81 0.50 -10.74
C ARG A 541 -8.92 -0.67 -11.72
N VAL A 542 -9.94 -0.64 -12.60
CA VAL A 542 -10.08 -1.66 -13.66
C VAL A 542 -8.95 -1.52 -14.70
N VAL A 543 -8.60 -0.29 -15.10
CA VAL A 543 -7.47 -0.04 -16.02
C VAL A 543 -6.15 -0.50 -15.38
N ALA A 544 -5.89 -0.14 -14.13
CA ALA A 544 -4.69 -0.55 -13.40
C ALA A 544 -4.56 -2.09 -13.30
N SER A 545 -5.69 -2.82 -13.16
CA SER A 545 -5.68 -4.28 -13.06
C SER A 545 -5.19 -4.99 -14.34
N ILE A 546 -5.22 -4.30 -15.49
CA ILE A 546 -4.70 -4.83 -16.75
C ILE A 546 -3.19 -5.12 -16.63
N GLY A 547 -2.47 -4.31 -15.85
CA GLY A 547 -1.04 -4.50 -15.60
C GLY A 547 -0.67 -5.85 -14.95
N GLN A 548 -1.63 -6.55 -14.34
CA GLN A 548 -1.42 -7.85 -13.73
C GLN A 548 -1.59 -9.03 -14.73
N VAL A 549 -2.19 -8.79 -15.89
CA VAL A 549 -2.65 -9.86 -16.81
C VAL A 549 -2.06 -9.77 -18.21
N VAL A 550 -1.23 -8.77 -18.48
CA VAL A 550 -0.57 -8.56 -19.77
C VAL A 550 0.94 -8.48 -19.61
N ASP A 551 1.65 -8.71 -20.71
CA ASP A 551 3.10 -8.51 -20.80
C ASP A 551 3.44 -7.29 -21.69
N ALA A 552 4.72 -6.91 -21.71
CA ALA A 552 5.18 -5.75 -22.50
C ALA A 552 4.96 -5.90 -24.00
N LYS A 553 4.81 -7.13 -24.54
CA LYS A 553 4.55 -7.37 -25.96
C LYS A 553 3.15 -6.91 -26.37
N GLN A 554 2.22 -6.89 -25.43
CA GLN A 554 0.82 -6.49 -25.65
C GLN A 554 0.59 -4.98 -25.53
N GLU A 555 1.58 -4.18 -25.15
CA GLU A 555 1.43 -2.73 -24.94
C GLU A 555 0.84 -2.02 -26.16
N LYS A 556 1.30 -2.34 -27.37
CA LYS A 556 0.76 -1.72 -28.63
C LYS A 556 -0.73 -2.03 -28.82
N GLU A 557 -1.15 -3.25 -28.53
CA GLU A 557 -2.55 -3.68 -28.62
C GLU A 557 -3.41 -2.92 -27.61
N ILE A 558 -2.94 -2.80 -26.38
CA ILE A 558 -3.66 -2.12 -25.30
C ILE A 558 -3.85 -0.64 -25.62
N ARG A 559 -2.78 0.03 -26.05
CA ARG A 559 -2.85 1.44 -26.48
C ARG A 559 -3.81 1.65 -27.65
N LYS A 560 -3.81 0.75 -28.63
CA LYS A 560 -4.77 0.78 -29.76
C LYS A 560 -6.20 0.61 -29.27
N PHE A 561 -6.43 -0.29 -28.30
CA PHE A 561 -7.76 -0.51 -27.71
C PHE A 561 -8.28 0.75 -27.01
N PHE A 562 -7.49 1.38 -26.13
CA PHE A 562 -7.92 2.58 -25.40
C PHE A 562 -8.01 3.82 -26.31
N LYS A 563 -7.22 3.90 -27.37
CA LYS A 563 -7.43 4.92 -28.41
C LYS A 563 -8.78 4.79 -29.11
N ALA A 564 -9.28 3.57 -29.31
CA ALA A 564 -10.59 3.30 -29.89
C ALA A 564 -11.74 3.37 -28.85
N ASN A 565 -11.43 3.29 -27.57
CA ASN A 565 -12.38 3.32 -26.45
C ASN A 565 -11.91 4.34 -25.40
N PRO A 566 -11.84 5.64 -25.72
CA PRO A 566 -11.30 6.64 -24.83
C PRO A 566 -12.16 6.82 -23.58
N LEU A 567 -11.52 6.95 -22.44
CA LEU A 567 -12.14 7.28 -21.16
C LEU A 567 -11.39 8.46 -20.56
N ARG A 568 -12.04 9.62 -20.50
CA ARG A 568 -11.46 10.80 -19.84
C ARG A 568 -11.22 10.55 -18.36
N GLY A 569 -10.04 10.92 -17.87
CA GLY A 569 -9.62 10.75 -16.47
C GLY A 569 -9.08 9.34 -16.16
N THR A 570 -8.62 8.59 -17.19
CA THR A 570 -7.89 7.33 -17.03
C THR A 570 -6.56 7.32 -17.79
N GLU A 571 -6.21 8.43 -18.43
CA GLU A 571 -5.05 8.53 -19.30
C GLU A 571 -3.74 8.32 -18.52
N MET A 572 -3.58 9.00 -17.39
CA MET A 572 -2.40 8.85 -16.54
C MET A 572 -2.34 7.43 -15.95
N THR A 573 -3.46 6.88 -15.51
CA THR A 573 -3.52 5.50 -14.99
C THR A 573 -3.09 4.48 -16.06
N LEU A 574 -3.46 4.69 -17.32
CA LEU A 574 -3.03 3.81 -18.42
C LEU A 574 -1.51 3.89 -18.63
N GLU A 575 -0.93 5.09 -18.66
CA GLU A 575 0.51 5.27 -18.81
C GLU A 575 1.30 4.64 -17.66
N GLN A 576 0.86 4.84 -16.41
CA GLN A 576 1.42 4.21 -15.22
C GLN A 576 1.31 2.68 -15.29
N THR A 577 0.18 2.15 -15.75
CA THR A 577 -0.03 0.71 -15.93
C THR A 577 0.95 0.14 -16.95
N MET A 578 1.12 0.78 -18.10
CA MET A 578 2.05 0.33 -19.13
C MET A 578 3.52 0.42 -18.67
N GLU A 579 3.87 1.44 -17.90
CA GLU A 579 5.20 1.52 -17.29
C GLU A 579 5.46 0.36 -16.31
N ARG A 580 4.49 0.04 -15.44
CA ARG A 580 4.57 -1.12 -14.53
C ARG A 580 4.72 -2.44 -15.27
N VAL A 581 3.99 -2.63 -16.38
CA VAL A 581 4.11 -3.83 -17.24
C VAL A 581 5.53 -3.98 -17.78
N ARG A 582 6.14 -2.89 -18.26
CA ARG A 582 7.54 -2.93 -18.74
C ARG A 582 8.52 -3.27 -17.62
N VAL A 583 8.35 -2.66 -16.44
CA VAL A 583 9.18 -2.92 -15.26
C VAL A 583 9.08 -4.40 -14.85
N SER A 584 7.88 -4.94 -14.70
CA SER A 584 7.66 -6.35 -14.33
C SER A 584 8.26 -7.31 -15.36
N SER A 585 8.12 -7.00 -16.66
CA SER A 585 8.72 -7.82 -17.72
C SER A 585 10.24 -7.79 -17.70
N LYS A 586 10.85 -6.63 -17.42
CA LYS A 586 12.31 -6.50 -17.27
C LYS A 586 12.82 -7.26 -16.05
N PHE A 587 12.12 -7.13 -14.93
CA PHE A 587 12.48 -7.82 -13.69
C PHE A 587 12.39 -9.34 -13.88
N LEU A 588 11.31 -9.86 -14.47
CA LEU A 588 11.21 -11.28 -14.79
C LEU A 588 12.35 -11.76 -15.70
N ASN A 589 12.73 -10.97 -16.72
CA ASN A 589 13.85 -11.31 -17.58
C ASN A 589 15.21 -11.28 -16.87
N SER A 590 15.39 -10.41 -15.86
CA SER A 590 16.58 -10.42 -15.01
C SER A 590 16.63 -11.69 -14.17
N ILE A 591 15.52 -12.06 -13.53
CA ILE A 591 15.41 -13.30 -12.74
C ILE A 591 15.73 -14.53 -13.60
N LYS A 592 15.15 -14.61 -14.81
CA LYS A 592 15.46 -15.72 -15.74
C LYS A 592 16.94 -15.89 -16.03
N LYS A 593 17.70 -14.80 -16.11
CA LYS A 593 19.15 -14.87 -16.35
C LYS A 593 19.94 -15.31 -15.12
N GLU A 594 19.41 -15.12 -13.93
CA GLU A 594 20.06 -15.52 -12.68
C GLU A 594 19.78 -17.01 -12.36
N PHE A 595 18.61 -17.53 -12.72
CA PHE A 595 18.13 -18.88 -12.39
C PHE A 595 18.13 -19.84 -13.60
N SER A 596 18.63 -19.45 -14.77
CA SER A 596 18.88 -20.29 -15.95
C SER A 596 20.34 -20.68 -16.04
#